data_2ddad6c39d5bffffd57088bafc0943b6
#
_entry.id   2ddad6c39d5bffffd57088bafc0943b6
#
_cell.length_a   1.000
_cell.length_b   1.000
_cell.length_c   1.000
_cell.angle_alpha   90.00
_cell.angle_beta   90.00
_cell.angle_gamma   90.00
#
_symmetry.space_group_name_H-M   'P 1'
#
loop_
_entity.id
_entity.type
_entity.pdbx_description
1 polymer ?
#
loop_
_entity_poly.entity_id
_entity_poly.type
_entity_poly.pdbx_seq_one_letter_code
_entity_poly.pdbx_strand_id
1 'polypeptide(L)'
;MLSLAVPALQDRKSVVELQDRLVALLPKLLSWFISFIIVCKFWLNHHHVLSLARHANYALVWLNSIFLMFQSFVPFPTALMGDYPENPLAVSFFGAVLAVNTLLFIALHAYVRGNLMRPEAAAAEDPRIIAKSFAGPICYLAGAAAAWVSVHAAFAIYLLTPLIFITPAAPPSPGQGEEQGN
;
A
#
# COMPACT_ATOMS: atom_id res chain seq x y z
N MET A 1 -3.01 -13.66 -10.65
CA MET A 1 -2.36 -14.51 -9.64
C MET A 1 -0.86 -14.40 -9.83
N LEU A 2 -0.13 -13.92 -8.82
CA LEU A 2 1.32 -14.03 -8.79
C LEU A 2 1.64 -15.53 -8.76
N SER A 3 1.95 -16.12 -9.91
CA SER A 3 2.40 -17.50 -9.95
C SER A 3 3.88 -17.54 -9.53
N LEU A 4 4.13 -17.65 -8.24
CA LEU A 4 5.40 -18.16 -7.74
C LEU A 4 5.49 -19.64 -8.17
N ALA A 5 5.70 -19.87 -9.46
CA ALA A 5 5.84 -21.21 -9.96
C ALA A 5 7.16 -21.79 -9.45
N VAL A 6 7.10 -23.00 -8.89
CA VAL A 6 8.29 -23.74 -8.50
C VAL A 6 9.14 -23.95 -9.76
N PRO A 7 10.44 -23.58 -9.74
CA PRO A 7 11.28 -23.75 -10.93
C PRO A 7 11.39 -25.20 -11.34
N ALA A 8 11.14 -25.49 -12.61
CA ALA A 8 11.37 -26.81 -13.17
C ALA A 8 12.88 -27.04 -13.35
N LEU A 9 13.40 -28.09 -12.74
CA LEU A 9 14.78 -28.53 -12.86
C LEU A 9 14.92 -29.58 -13.97
N GLN A 10 16.00 -29.52 -14.74
CA GLN A 10 16.38 -30.57 -15.70
C GLN A 10 16.91 -31.79 -14.94
N ASP A 11 17.79 -31.57 -13.94
CA ASP A 11 18.18 -32.60 -12.98
C ASP A 11 17.63 -32.28 -11.59
N ARG A 12 16.65 -33.06 -11.12
CA ARG A 12 15.99 -32.91 -9.81
C ARG A 12 16.94 -33.03 -8.61
N LYS A 13 18.15 -33.53 -8.79
CA LYS A 13 19.15 -33.68 -7.73
C LYS A 13 20.26 -32.62 -7.81
N SER A 14 20.30 -31.78 -8.83
CA SER A 14 21.31 -30.75 -8.99
C SER A 14 21.09 -29.60 -8.02
N VAL A 15 21.95 -29.48 -7.01
CA VAL A 15 21.95 -28.39 -6.02
C VAL A 15 22.28 -27.06 -6.69
N VAL A 16 23.22 -27.06 -7.63
CA VAL A 16 23.67 -25.84 -8.34
C VAL A 16 22.55 -25.28 -9.20
N GLU A 17 21.91 -26.14 -10.03
CA GLU A 17 20.78 -25.69 -10.85
C GLU A 17 19.63 -25.12 -9.99
N LEU A 18 19.31 -25.76 -8.86
CA LEU A 18 18.29 -25.24 -7.94
C LEU A 18 18.70 -23.88 -7.37
N GLN A 19 19.96 -23.72 -6.96
CA GLN A 19 20.45 -22.46 -6.42
C GLN A 19 20.33 -21.33 -7.44
N ASP A 20 20.76 -21.55 -8.69
CA ASP A 20 20.68 -20.56 -9.77
C ASP A 20 19.21 -20.16 -10.06
N ARG A 21 18.31 -21.15 -10.08
CA ARG A 21 16.88 -20.91 -10.27
C ARG A 21 16.26 -20.13 -9.13
N LEU A 22 16.65 -20.39 -7.88
CA LEU A 22 16.18 -19.64 -6.71
C LEU A 22 16.69 -18.20 -6.73
N VAL A 23 17.94 -17.98 -7.09
CA VAL A 23 18.50 -16.62 -7.26
C VAL A 23 17.74 -15.86 -8.35
N ALA A 24 17.42 -16.51 -9.47
CA ALA A 24 16.61 -15.91 -10.53
C ALA A 24 15.19 -15.54 -10.11
N LEU A 25 14.66 -16.12 -9.02
CA LEU A 25 13.36 -15.76 -8.46
C LEU A 25 13.41 -14.54 -7.51
N LEU A 26 14.59 -14.11 -7.05
CA LEU A 26 14.71 -13.03 -6.07
C LEU A 26 13.99 -11.73 -6.48
N PRO A 27 14.04 -11.24 -7.75
CA PRO A 27 13.29 -10.05 -8.14
C PRO A 27 11.78 -10.21 -8.00
N LYS A 28 11.24 -11.40 -8.32
CA LYS A 28 9.81 -11.69 -8.14
C LYS A 28 9.41 -11.73 -6.68
N LEU A 29 10.22 -12.35 -5.84
CA LEU A 29 10.02 -12.41 -4.39
C LEU A 29 10.09 -11.00 -3.77
N LEU A 30 11.05 -10.18 -4.20
CA LEU A 30 11.17 -8.80 -3.73
C LEU A 30 9.95 -7.97 -4.12
N SER A 31 9.51 -8.05 -5.38
CA SER A 31 8.32 -7.36 -5.87
C SER A 31 7.07 -7.78 -5.12
N TRP A 32 6.91 -9.08 -4.88
CA TRP A 32 5.82 -9.63 -4.08
C TRP A 32 5.86 -9.11 -2.64
N PHE A 33 7.03 -9.12 -1.99
CA PHE A 33 7.19 -8.66 -0.61
C PHE A 33 6.86 -7.17 -0.45
N ILE A 34 7.40 -6.32 -1.34
CA ILE A 34 7.09 -4.89 -1.36
C ILE A 34 5.59 -4.66 -1.53
N SER A 35 4.98 -5.32 -2.51
CA SER A 35 3.56 -5.22 -2.80
C SER A 35 2.71 -5.68 -1.61
N PHE A 36 3.10 -6.77 -0.95
CA PHE A 36 2.39 -7.28 0.22
C PHE A 36 2.39 -6.28 1.38
N ILE A 37 3.54 -5.69 1.70
CA ILE A 37 3.66 -4.64 2.73
C ILE A 37 2.76 -3.45 2.39
N ILE A 38 2.77 -3.02 1.13
CA ILE A 38 1.95 -1.89 0.66
C ILE A 38 0.46 -2.21 0.79
N VAL A 39 0.03 -3.40 0.38
CA VAL A 39 -1.38 -3.84 0.50
C VAL A 39 -1.80 -3.93 1.97
N CYS A 40 -0.97 -4.50 2.84
CA CYS A 40 -1.23 -4.52 4.28
C CYS A 40 -1.38 -3.10 4.86
N LYS A 41 -0.53 -2.17 4.42
CA LYS A 41 -0.61 -0.76 4.85
C LYS A 41 -1.93 -0.12 4.40
N PHE A 42 -2.34 -0.34 3.15
CA PHE A 42 -3.63 0.13 2.66
C PHE A 42 -4.77 -0.47 3.46
N TRP A 43 -4.73 -1.78 3.74
CA TRP A 43 -5.76 -2.45 4.52
C TRP A 43 -5.90 -1.87 5.93
N LEU A 44 -4.78 -1.67 6.64
CA LEU A 44 -4.78 -1.08 7.99
C LEU A 44 -5.39 0.33 7.99
N ASN A 45 -4.95 1.18 7.05
CA ASN A 45 -5.46 2.54 6.93
C ASN A 45 -6.94 2.57 6.53
N HIS A 46 -7.34 1.71 5.59
CA HIS A 46 -8.72 1.57 5.13
C HIS A 46 -9.63 1.12 6.27
N HIS A 47 -9.25 0.08 7.01
CA HIS A 47 -9.99 -0.39 8.18
C HIS A 47 -10.15 0.73 9.21
N HIS A 48 -9.06 1.45 9.51
CA HIS A 48 -9.10 2.59 10.43
C HIS A 48 -10.07 3.66 9.95
N VAL A 49 -9.98 4.13 8.71
CA VAL A 49 -10.86 5.19 8.17
C VAL A 49 -12.33 4.77 8.21
N LEU A 50 -12.65 3.53 7.83
CA LEU A 50 -14.03 3.05 7.88
C LEU A 50 -14.57 2.95 9.32
N SER A 51 -13.71 2.62 10.29
CA SER A 51 -14.12 2.56 11.71
C SER A 51 -14.47 3.93 12.29
N LEU A 52 -14.00 5.03 11.68
CA LEU A 52 -14.33 6.41 12.10
C LEU A 52 -15.72 6.87 11.60
N ALA A 53 -16.28 6.17 10.61
CA ALA A 53 -17.60 6.51 10.06
C ALA A 53 -18.73 6.13 11.04
N ARG A 54 -19.72 7.00 11.18
CA ARG A 54 -20.93 6.75 12.00
C ARG A 54 -21.88 5.75 11.36
N HIS A 55 -22.01 5.81 10.05
CA HIS A 55 -22.86 4.95 9.25
C HIS A 55 -22.33 4.86 7.81
N ALA A 56 -22.74 3.83 7.10
CA ALA A 56 -22.50 3.74 5.66
C ALA A 56 -23.64 4.43 4.90
N ASN A 57 -23.26 5.15 3.83
CA ASN A 57 -24.20 5.69 2.86
C ASN A 57 -23.82 5.27 1.46
N TYR A 58 -24.68 5.54 0.48
CA TYR A 58 -24.51 5.12 -0.90
C TYR A 58 -23.20 5.62 -1.54
N ALA A 59 -22.82 6.88 -1.26
CA ALA A 59 -21.59 7.45 -1.80
C ALA A 59 -20.33 6.78 -1.19
N LEU A 60 -20.33 6.48 0.12
CA LEU A 60 -19.26 5.75 0.75
C LEU A 60 -19.08 4.36 0.13
N VAL A 61 -20.19 3.64 -0.11
CA VAL A 61 -20.16 2.31 -0.73
C VAL A 61 -19.53 2.37 -2.12
N TRP A 62 -19.88 3.34 -2.95
CA TRP A 62 -19.29 3.51 -4.29
C TRP A 62 -17.81 3.89 -4.24
N LEU A 63 -17.42 4.85 -3.42
CA LEU A 63 -16.01 5.23 -3.25
C LEU A 63 -15.16 4.06 -2.76
N ASN A 64 -15.69 3.31 -1.79
CA ASN A 64 -15.06 2.11 -1.29
C ASN A 64 -14.91 1.03 -2.38
N SER A 65 -15.96 0.81 -3.17
CA SER A 65 -15.93 -0.18 -4.26
C SER A 65 -14.90 0.19 -5.34
N ILE A 66 -14.80 1.47 -5.71
CA ILE A 66 -13.79 1.95 -6.67
C ILE A 66 -12.38 1.75 -6.08
N PHE A 67 -12.16 2.12 -4.83
CA PHE A 67 -10.87 1.90 -4.16
C PHE A 67 -10.49 0.41 -4.15
N LEU A 68 -11.41 -0.48 -3.75
CA LEU A 68 -11.17 -1.92 -3.70
C LEU A 68 -10.93 -2.53 -5.09
N MET A 69 -11.59 -2.01 -6.13
CA MET A 69 -11.35 -2.41 -7.51
C MET A 69 -9.89 -2.14 -7.92
N PHE A 70 -9.39 -0.93 -7.65
CA PHE A 70 -7.99 -0.59 -7.93
C PHE A 70 -7.03 -1.36 -7.03
N GLN A 71 -7.39 -1.61 -5.77
CA GLN A 71 -6.59 -2.43 -4.86
C GLN A 71 -6.46 -3.87 -5.36
N SER A 72 -7.52 -4.44 -5.94
CA SER A 72 -7.50 -5.79 -6.53
C SER A 72 -6.66 -5.87 -7.80
N PHE A 73 -6.38 -4.75 -8.45
CA PHE A 73 -5.53 -4.65 -9.64
C PHE A 73 -4.03 -4.66 -9.31
N VAL A 74 -3.62 -4.29 -8.09
CA VAL A 74 -2.20 -4.20 -7.66
C VAL A 74 -1.37 -5.47 -7.97
N PRO A 75 -1.89 -6.71 -7.87
CA PRO A 75 -1.13 -7.90 -8.23
C PRO A 75 -0.62 -7.93 -9.67
N PHE A 76 -1.31 -7.29 -10.62
CA PHE A 76 -0.89 -7.25 -12.01
C PHE A 76 0.41 -6.43 -12.22
N PRO A 77 0.49 -5.13 -11.85
CA PRO A 77 1.75 -4.39 -11.95
C PRO A 77 2.86 -4.98 -11.08
N THR A 78 2.53 -5.65 -9.96
CA THR A 78 3.50 -6.36 -9.14
C THR A 78 4.14 -7.51 -9.92
N ALA A 79 3.34 -8.34 -10.59
CA ALA A 79 3.85 -9.43 -11.43
C ALA A 79 4.69 -8.90 -12.59
N LEU A 80 4.21 -7.84 -13.24
CA LEU A 80 4.92 -7.19 -14.35
C LEU A 80 6.31 -6.68 -13.90
N MET A 81 6.37 -5.99 -12.76
CA MET A 81 7.64 -5.52 -12.17
C MET A 81 8.55 -6.69 -11.78
N GLY A 82 7.99 -7.79 -11.27
CA GLY A 82 8.74 -8.99 -10.90
C GLY A 82 9.29 -9.77 -12.11
N ASP A 83 8.56 -9.77 -13.24
CA ASP A 83 9.00 -10.42 -14.48
C ASP A 83 9.99 -9.55 -15.27
N TYR A 84 9.91 -8.24 -15.14
CA TYR A 84 10.76 -7.27 -15.85
C TYR A 84 11.38 -6.24 -14.88
N PRO A 85 12.20 -6.69 -13.89
CA PRO A 85 12.69 -5.83 -12.81
C PRO A 85 13.63 -4.72 -13.29
N GLU A 86 14.31 -4.91 -14.43
CA GLU A 86 15.21 -3.93 -15.02
C GLU A 86 14.54 -3.03 -16.07
N ASN A 87 13.25 -3.29 -16.36
CA ASN A 87 12.52 -2.50 -17.34
C ASN A 87 11.88 -1.26 -16.66
N PRO A 88 12.33 -0.03 -16.99
CA PRO A 88 11.82 1.18 -16.36
C PRO A 88 10.32 1.39 -16.57
N LEU A 89 9.74 0.91 -17.67
CA LEU A 89 8.31 1.00 -17.92
C LEU A 89 7.52 0.13 -16.93
N ALA A 90 7.95 -1.11 -16.69
CA ALA A 90 7.29 -2.01 -15.74
C ALA A 90 7.33 -1.45 -14.31
N VAL A 91 8.48 -0.93 -13.90
CA VAL A 91 8.69 -0.33 -12.57
C VAL A 91 7.91 0.98 -12.43
N SER A 92 7.89 1.84 -13.47
CA SER A 92 7.10 3.08 -13.47
C SER A 92 5.62 2.81 -13.44
N PHE A 93 5.13 1.80 -14.16
CA PHE A 93 3.73 1.42 -14.17
C PHE A 93 3.25 0.99 -12.79
N PHE A 94 4.04 0.21 -12.06
CA PHE A 94 3.76 -0.14 -10.67
C PHE A 94 3.59 1.10 -9.79
N GLY A 95 4.53 2.06 -9.84
CA GLY A 95 4.44 3.31 -9.09
C GLY A 95 3.24 4.16 -9.46
N ALA A 96 2.90 4.25 -10.75
CA ALA A 96 1.73 4.99 -11.23
C ALA A 96 0.42 4.40 -10.69
N VAL A 97 0.28 3.07 -10.72
CA VAL A 97 -0.90 2.37 -10.17
C VAL A 97 -1.02 2.61 -8.67
N LEU A 98 0.09 2.56 -7.91
CA LEU A 98 0.08 2.85 -6.48
C LEU A 98 -0.27 4.31 -6.18
N ALA A 99 0.19 5.26 -7.00
CA ALA A 99 -0.17 6.67 -6.86
C ALA A 99 -1.67 6.87 -7.03
N VAL A 100 -2.28 6.28 -8.07
CA VAL A 100 -3.73 6.33 -8.30
C VAL A 100 -4.48 5.69 -7.13
N ASN A 101 -4.04 4.51 -6.69
CA ASN A 101 -4.67 3.82 -5.56
C ASN A 101 -4.63 4.65 -4.26
N THR A 102 -3.50 5.33 -4.00
CA THR A 102 -3.36 6.23 -2.86
C THR A 102 -4.26 7.46 -2.97
N LEU A 103 -4.40 8.03 -4.17
CA LEU A 103 -5.33 9.16 -4.41
C LEU A 103 -6.79 8.75 -4.16
N LEU A 104 -7.19 7.55 -4.59
CA LEU A 104 -8.52 7.01 -4.32
C LEU A 104 -8.75 6.80 -2.81
N PHE A 105 -7.73 6.32 -2.10
CA PHE A 105 -7.79 6.22 -0.64
C PHE A 105 -7.92 7.60 0.03
N ILE A 106 -7.18 8.61 -0.43
CA ILE A 106 -7.30 9.99 0.06
C ILE A 106 -8.72 10.53 -0.17
N ALA A 107 -9.30 10.29 -1.34
CA ALA A 107 -10.67 10.70 -1.65
C ALA A 107 -11.69 10.03 -0.70
N LEU A 108 -11.54 8.71 -0.44
CA LEU A 108 -12.35 7.98 0.52
C LEU A 108 -12.23 8.56 1.93
N HIS A 109 -11.00 8.80 2.40
CA HIS A 109 -10.74 9.38 3.73
C HIS A 109 -11.31 10.80 3.85
N ALA A 110 -11.09 11.65 2.85
CA ALA A 110 -11.63 13.01 2.82
C ALA A 110 -13.17 13.01 2.86
N TYR A 111 -13.80 12.07 2.16
CA TYR A 111 -15.24 11.91 2.17
C TYR A 111 -15.76 11.50 3.55
N VAL A 112 -15.16 10.49 4.19
CA VAL A 112 -15.52 10.04 5.54
C VAL A 112 -15.35 11.20 6.52
N ARG A 113 -14.21 11.89 6.48
CA ARG A 113 -13.90 13.01 7.35
C ARG A 113 -14.92 14.16 7.23
N GLY A 114 -15.27 14.54 6.00
CA GLY A 114 -16.15 15.69 5.75
C GLY A 114 -17.63 15.40 5.99
N ASN A 115 -18.07 14.14 5.90
CA ASN A 115 -19.52 13.84 5.86
C ASN A 115 -19.98 12.80 6.89
N LEU A 116 -19.11 11.88 7.31
CA LEU A 116 -19.53 10.69 8.05
C LEU A 116 -18.77 10.48 9.37
N MET A 117 -17.72 11.24 9.63
CA MET A 117 -16.90 11.05 10.82
C MET A 117 -17.66 11.38 12.10
N ARG A 118 -17.41 10.60 13.14
CA ARG A 118 -17.93 10.89 14.49
C ARG A 118 -17.30 12.17 15.02
N PRO A 119 -18.06 13.05 15.71
CA PRO A 119 -17.53 14.32 16.23
C PRO A 119 -16.29 14.15 17.10
N GLU A 120 -16.28 13.12 17.96
CA GLU A 120 -15.17 12.82 18.86
C GLU A 120 -13.90 12.41 18.07
N ALA A 121 -14.08 11.62 17.03
CA ALA A 121 -12.99 11.20 16.15
C ALA A 121 -12.45 12.39 15.31
N ALA A 122 -13.34 13.25 14.84
CA ALA A 122 -12.97 14.45 14.09
C ALA A 122 -12.17 15.45 14.96
N ALA A 123 -12.48 15.55 16.24
CA ALA A 123 -11.75 16.39 17.20
C ALA A 123 -10.35 15.83 17.54
N ALA A 124 -10.22 14.50 17.54
CA ALA A 124 -8.95 13.81 17.83
C ALA A 124 -8.01 13.70 16.63
N GLU A 125 -8.54 13.80 15.41
CA GLU A 125 -7.75 13.63 14.20
C GLU A 125 -6.96 14.90 13.83
N ASP A 126 -5.71 14.73 13.39
CA ASP A 126 -4.87 15.85 12.92
C ASP A 126 -5.58 16.60 11.77
N PRO A 127 -5.83 17.92 11.89
CA PRO A 127 -6.44 18.71 10.82
C PRO A 127 -5.71 18.62 9.48
N ARG A 128 -4.42 18.33 9.51
CA ARG A 128 -3.55 18.26 8.33
C ARG A 128 -3.41 16.84 7.77
N ILE A 129 -4.14 15.83 8.29
CA ILE A 129 -3.95 14.43 7.90
C ILE A 129 -4.14 14.22 6.40
N ILE A 130 -5.16 14.83 5.79
CA ILE A 130 -5.40 14.74 4.35
C ILE A 130 -4.24 15.35 3.56
N ALA A 131 -3.74 16.53 3.96
CA ALA A 131 -2.60 17.16 3.30
C ALA A 131 -1.32 16.31 3.42
N LYS A 132 -1.06 15.75 4.60
CA LYS A 132 0.07 14.84 4.82
C LYS A 132 -0.04 13.56 3.99
N SER A 133 -1.24 13.06 3.76
CA SER A 133 -1.47 11.86 2.96
C SER A 133 -1.04 12.00 1.50
N PHE A 134 -0.98 13.25 0.95
CA PHE A 134 -0.49 13.49 -0.40
C PHE A 134 1.01 13.18 -0.59
N ALA A 135 1.77 13.07 0.49
CA ALA A 135 3.17 12.62 0.39
C ALA A 135 3.27 11.20 -0.19
N GLY A 136 2.28 10.32 0.05
CA GLY A 136 2.23 8.97 -0.51
C GLY A 136 2.26 8.95 -2.04
N PRO A 137 1.26 9.50 -2.74
CA PRO A 137 1.25 9.53 -4.21
C PRO A 137 2.44 10.29 -4.79
N ILE A 138 2.95 11.35 -4.12
CA ILE A 138 4.16 12.05 -4.54
C ILE A 138 5.37 11.11 -4.51
N CYS A 139 5.56 10.34 -3.44
CA CYS A 139 6.65 9.36 -3.35
C CYS A 139 6.52 8.26 -4.43
N TYR A 140 5.32 7.73 -4.68
CA TYR A 140 5.13 6.73 -5.72
C TYR A 140 5.38 7.28 -7.12
N LEU A 141 4.95 8.51 -7.42
CA LEU A 141 5.27 9.17 -8.70
C LEU A 141 6.76 9.50 -8.82
N ALA A 142 7.40 9.92 -7.73
CA ALA A 142 8.86 10.13 -7.71
C ALA A 142 9.60 8.82 -7.99
N GLY A 143 9.17 7.69 -7.41
CA GLY A 143 9.69 6.37 -7.72
C GLY A 143 9.47 5.98 -9.17
N ALA A 144 8.28 6.27 -9.74
CA ALA A 144 7.98 6.02 -11.14
C ALA A 144 8.89 6.83 -12.09
N ALA A 145 9.17 8.08 -11.76
CA ALA A 145 10.12 8.90 -12.51
C ALA A 145 11.57 8.44 -12.33
N ALA A 146 11.96 8.07 -11.09
CA ALA A 146 13.30 7.59 -10.78
C ALA A 146 13.63 6.27 -11.52
N ALA A 147 12.65 5.44 -11.85
CA ALA A 147 12.85 4.20 -12.59
C ALA A 147 13.53 4.42 -13.96
N TRP A 148 13.33 5.57 -14.58
CA TRP A 148 13.97 5.93 -15.86
C TRP A 148 15.43 6.32 -15.73
N VAL A 149 15.89 6.60 -14.51
CA VAL A 149 17.31 6.89 -14.22
C VAL A 149 17.97 5.67 -13.57
N SER A 150 17.27 5.04 -12.61
CA SER A 150 17.74 3.87 -11.89
C SER A 150 16.56 3.10 -11.30
N VAL A 151 16.33 1.89 -11.80
CA VAL A 151 15.29 1.00 -11.27
C VAL A 151 15.53 0.64 -9.80
N HIS A 152 16.80 0.53 -9.38
CA HIS A 152 17.15 0.25 -7.98
C HIS A 152 16.73 1.39 -7.04
N ALA A 153 16.89 2.65 -7.48
CA ALA A 153 16.40 3.81 -6.73
C ALA A 153 14.87 3.79 -6.60
N ALA A 154 14.15 3.41 -7.65
CA ALA A 154 12.70 3.27 -7.60
C ALA A 154 12.27 2.18 -6.60
N PHE A 155 12.90 1.01 -6.61
CA PHE A 155 12.64 -0.06 -5.63
C PHE A 155 12.87 0.42 -4.19
N ALA A 156 13.96 1.15 -3.94
CA ALA A 156 14.25 1.71 -2.63
C ALA A 156 13.14 2.69 -2.19
N ILE A 157 12.69 3.58 -3.08
CA ILE A 157 11.58 4.50 -2.79
C ILE A 157 10.29 3.73 -2.47
N TYR A 158 9.93 2.71 -3.24
CA TYR A 158 8.72 1.92 -3.01
C TYR A 158 8.75 1.14 -1.71
N LEU A 159 9.92 0.62 -1.31
CA LEU A 159 10.10 -0.08 -0.04
C LEU A 159 10.03 0.89 1.15
N LEU A 160 10.65 2.07 1.05
CA LEU A 160 10.72 3.04 2.14
C LEU A 160 9.40 3.79 2.35
N THR A 161 8.65 4.06 1.28
CA THR A 161 7.39 4.83 1.37
C THR A 161 6.41 4.28 2.42
N PRO A 162 6.03 2.99 2.46
CA PRO A 162 5.12 2.49 3.47
C PRO A 162 5.71 2.56 4.89
N LEU A 163 7.03 2.45 5.03
CA LEU A 163 7.71 2.49 6.33
C LEU A 163 7.70 3.89 6.95
N ILE A 164 7.82 4.95 6.14
CA ILE A 164 7.76 6.35 6.60
C ILE A 164 6.37 6.69 7.17
N PHE A 165 5.32 6.05 6.65
CA PHE A 165 3.93 6.31 7.04
C PHE A 165 3.37 5.31 8.07
N ILE A 166 4.20 4.44 8.68
CA ILE A 166 3.84 3.68 9.86
C ILE A 166 3.89 4.63 11.06
N THR A 167 2.89 5.49 11.21
CA THR A 167 2.64 6.13 12.50
C THR A 167 1.85 5.15 13.36
N PRO A 168 2.36 4.75 14.54
CA PRO A 168 1.54 4.02 15.49
C PRO A 168 0.33 4.89 15.83
N ALA A 169 -0.88 4.33 15.79
CA ALA A 169 -2.03 4.96 16.42
C ALA A 169 -1.63 5.23 17.88
N ALA A 170 -1.71 6.49 18.33
CA ALA A 170 -1.43 6.83 19.73
C ALA A 170 -2.31 5.92 20.61
N PRO A 171 -1.75 5.25 21.62
CA PRO A 171 -2.57 4.47 22.53
C PRO A 171 -3.61 5.39 23.18
N PRO A 172 -4.84 4.92 23.44
CA PRO A 172 -5.82 5.70 24.16
C PRO A 172 -5.19 6.14 25.49
N SER A 173 -5.33 7.43 25.82
CA SER A 173 -4.79 8.02 27.04
C SER A 173 -5.37 7.24 28.23
N PRO A 174 -4.53 6.67 29.13
CA PRO A 174 -5.02 6.07 30.37
C PRO A 174 -5.49 7.20 31.27
N GLY A 175 -6.81 7.44 31.40
CA GLY A 175 -7.26 8.46 32.32
C GLY A 175 -8.66 9.04 32.13
N GLN A 176 -9.66 8.28 31.66
CA GLN A 176 -11.07 8.73 31.72
C GLN A 176 -12.04 7.62 32.17
N GLY A 177 -11.57 6.61 32.83
CA GLY A 177 -12.39 5.50 33.35
C GLY A 177 -12.58 5.46 34.87
N GLU A 178 -11.97 6.34 35.66
CA GLU A 178 -11.98 6.22 37.13
C GLU A 178 -12.69 7.34 37.90
N GLU A 179 -13.36 8.28 37.24
CA GLU A 179 -14.11 9.36 37.98
C GLU A 179 -15.61 9.24 37.96
N GLN A 180 -16.21 8.10 37.64
CA GLN A 180 -17.64 7.89 37.80
C GLN A 180 -17.98 6.70 38.67
N GLY A 181 -17.35 6.61 39.85
CA GLY A 181 -17.61 5.58 40.85
C GLY A 181 -17.32 6.06 42.25
N ASN A 182 -17.99 7.12 42.70
CA ASN A 182 -18.11 7.43 44.14
C ASN A 182 -19.40 8.21 44.39
#